data_760843cfa40c5318f7823e22b415eb19
#
_entry.id   760843cfa40c5318f7823e22b415eb19
#
_cell.length_a   1.000
_cell.length_b   1.000
_cell.length_c   1.000
_cell.angle_alpha   90.00
_cell.angle_beta   90.00
_cell.angle_gamma   90.00
#
_symmetry.space_group_name_H-M   'P 1'
#
loop_
_entity.id
_entity.type
_entity.pdbx_description
1 polymer ?
#
loop_
_entity_poly.entity_id
_entity_poly.type
_entity_poly.pdbx_seq_one_letter_code
_entity_poly.pdbx_strand_id
1 'polypeptide(L)'
;MKLKDIYSQSDKTVISYEIFPPKNDDTGEKTESLYQEINELNKFSPALISVTYGAGGSNKEHSLEIVKQLSAKKFNTMPHFTCVCSNKEQINQYLDELNKLSIENILALKGDEPQDCLVCHRDFRYANELVTYLKSETNFSIAVAGYPEGHIDAPDLKTDIQNLKLKINAGSDAIFTQMFFDNEKFFKYLELLEKENIKTPVIAGILPILSYQQLDKMLSLAKVTLPKKLIDNLEKFKDNKDDIKKLGIDFATEQCAQLIENGIKGLHFFTLNKAYSVTNILKNLTFEVCNEEQN
;
A
#
# COMPACT_ATOMS: atom_id res chain seq x y z
N MET A 1 4.16 -14.86 -7.95
CA MET A 1 3.06 -14.55 -8.90
C MET A 1 3.07 -13.05 -9.17
N LYS A 2 3.02 -12.66 -10.45
CA LYS A 2 3.08 -11.24 -10.86
C LYS A 2 1.75 -10.52 -10.66
N LEU A 3 1.77 -9.21 -10.40
CA LEU A 3 0.57 -8.39 -10.17
C LEU A 3 -0.50 -8.55 -11.26
N LYS A 4 -0.08 -8.53 -12.52
CA LYS A 4 -1.00 -8.71 -13.64
C LYS A 4 -1.75 -10.05 -13.55
N ASP A 5 -1.11 -11.12 -13.10
CA ASP A 5 -1.72 -12.44 -13.00
C ASP A 5 -2.68 -12.50 -11.80
N ILE A 6 -2.28 -11.89 -10.66
CA ILE A 6 -3.10 -11.79 -9.45
C ILE A 6 -4.45 -11.13 -9.77
N TYR A 7 -4.42 -9.97 -10.43
CA TYR A 7 -5.62 -9.15 -10.62
C TYR A 7 -6.39 -9.45 -11.90
N SER A 8 -5.83 -10.21 -12.86
CA SER A 8 -6.53 -10.63 -14.07
C SER A 8 -7.21 -12.00 -13.93
N GLN A 9 -6.68 -12.89 -13.09
CA GLN A 9 -7.16 -14.27 -12.96
C GLN A 9 -8.21 -14.44 -11.87
N SER A 10 -8.35 -13.49 -10.96
CA SER A 10 -9.33 -13.60 -9.87
C SER A 10 -10.69 -13.03 -10.28
N ASP A 11 -11.73 -13.86 -10.13
CA ASP A 11 -13.14 -13.43 -10.23
C ASP A 11 -13.63 -12.80 -8.91
N LYS A 12 -12.85 -12.92 -7.83
CA LYS A 12 -13.14 -12.36 -6.50
C LYS A 12 -12.19 -11.21 -6.19
N THR A 13 -12.63 -10.31 -5.32
CA THR A 13 -11.77 -9.25 -4.77
C THR A 13 -10.59 -9.85 -4.03
N VAL A 14 -9.39 -9.44 -4.40
CA VAL A 14 -8.12 -9.91 -3.84
C VAL A 14 -7.74 -9.05 -2.65
N ILE A 15 -7.22 -9.64 -1.57
CA ILE A 15 -6.72 -8.90 -0.41
C ILE A 15 -5.20 -8.87 -0.37
N SER A 16 -4.66 -7.75 0.09
CA SER A 16 -3.22 -7.54 0.29
C SER A 16 -2.98 -6.62 1.48
N TYR A 17 -1.77 -6.68 2.04
CA TYR A 17 -1.41 -5.93 3.25
C TYR A 17 -0.15 -5.12 3.04
N GLU A 18 -0.10 -3.95 3.69
CA GLU A 18 1.12 -3.18 3.86
C GLU A 18 1.65 -3.35 5.28
N ILE A 19 2.94 -3.59 5.39
CA ILE A 19 3.67 -3.64 6.65
C ILE A 19 4.87 -2.70 6.63
N PHE A 20 5.29 -2.27 7.81
CA PHE A 20 6.42 -1.38 8.03
C PHE A 20 7.55 -2.10 8.75
N PRO A 21 8.79 -2.04 8.26
CA PRO A 21 9.94 -2.50 9.03
C PRO A 21 9.99 -1.75 10.39
N PRO A 22 10.15 -2.46 11.52
CA PRO A 22 10.25 -1.82 12.81
C PRO A 22 11.44 -0.87 12.89
N LYS A 23 11.26 0.29 13.51
CA LYS A 23 12.34 1.24 13.79
C LYS A 23 12.97 0.94 15.15
N ASN A 24 14.31 1.10 15.26
CA ASN A 24 15.05 0.95 16.52
C ASN A 24 14.72 -0.38 17.22
N ASP A 25 15.03 -1.49 16.57
CA ASP A 25 14.75 -2.85 17.06
C ASP A 25 16.05 -3.60 17.37
N ASP A 26 16.83 -3.04 18.32
CA ASP A 26 18.14 -3.60 18.69
C ASP A 26 18.03 -4.97 19.36
N THR A 27 16.87 -5.31 19.91
CA THR A 27 16.61 -6.61 20.57
C THR A 27 15.93 -7.64 19.67
N GLY A 28 15.38 -7.23 18.53
CA GLY A 28 14.57 -8.07 17.65
C GLY A 28 13.13 -8.33 18.12
N GLU A 29 12.74 -7.82 19.27
CA GLU A 29 11.40 -8.03 19.85
C GLU A 29 10.27 -7.46 19.00
N LYS A 30 10.50 -6.29 18.40
CA LYS A 30 9.51 -5.65 17.53
C LYS A 30 9.34 -6.42 16.22
N THR A 31 10.44 -6.96 15.69
CA THR A 31 10.44 -7.82 14.50
C THR A 31 9.70 -9.12 14.78
N GLU A 32 9.95 -9.76 15.92
CA GLU A 32 9.21 -10.96 16.32
C GLU A 32 7.71 -10.67 16.48
N SER A 33 7.34 -9.57 17.14
CA SER A 33 5.95 -9.12 17.24
C SER A 33 5.32 -8.90 15.86
N LEU A 34 6.06 -8.32 14.90
CA LEU A 34 5.58 -8.14 13.53
C LEU A 34 5.25 -9.49 12.87
N TYR A 35 6.10 -10.51 13.03
CA TYR A 35 5.82 -11.83 12.45
C TYR A 35 4.60 -12.51 13.08
N GLN A 36 4.34 -12.31 14.35
CA GLN A 36 3.10 -12.78 14.98
C GLN A 36 1.86 -12.11 14.35
N GLU A 37 1.89 -10.81 14.13
CA GLU A 37 0.80 -10.08 13.45
C GLU A 37 0.64 -10.53 11.99
N ILE A 38 1.75 -10.78 11.26
CA ILE A 38 1.70 -11.31 9.89
C ILE A 38 1.08 -12.73 9.86
N ASN A 39 1.42 -13.58 10.81
CA ASN A 39 0.82 -14.93 10.90
C ASN A 39 -0.70 -14.85 11.11
N GLU A 40 -1.19 -13.92 11.95
CA GLU A 40 -2.64 -13.71 12.11
C GLU A 40 -3.30 -13.22 10.81
N LEU A 41 -2.66 -12.30 10.09
CA LEU A 41 -3.13 -11.81 8.79
C LEU A 41 -3.12 -12.91 7.72
N ASN A 42 -2.14 -13.82 7.77
CA ASN A 42 -2.00 -14.90 6.80
C ASN A 42 -3.18 -15.89 6.80
N LYS A 43 -3.92 -15.99 7.91
CA LYS A 43 -5.14 -16.82 8.00
C LYS A 43 -6.20 -16.46 6.95
N PHE A 44 -6.12 -15.28 6.34
CA PHE A 44 -7.01 -14.82 5.26
C PHE A 44 -6.38 -14.93 3.87
N SER A 45 -5.27 -15.66 3.74
CA SER A 45 -4.59 -15.94 2.46
C SER A 45 -4.39 -14.69 1.58
N PRO A 46 -3.63 -13.68 2.05
CA PRO A 46 -3.37 -12.50 1.23
C PRO A 46 -2.61 -12.90 -0.03
N ALA A 47 -3.01 -12.33 -1.16
CA ALA A 47 -2.30 -12.56 -2.42
C ALA A 47 -0.94 -11.87 -2.47
N LEU A 48 -0.73 -10.86 -1.61
CA LEU A 48 0.47 -10.03 -1.61
C LEU A 48 0.69 -9.36 -0.25
N ILE A 49 1.95 -9.27 0.18
CA ILE A 49 2.38 -8.41 1.30
C ILE A 49 3.36 -7.37 0.78
N SER A 50 3.01 -6.09 0.90
CA SER A 50 3.96 -5.02 0.59
C SER A 50 4.77 -4.60 1.81
N VAL A 51 6.03 -4.23 1.58
CA VAL A 51 6.97 -3.83 2.63
C VAL A 51 7.47 -2.43 2.34
N THR A 52 7.22 -1.48 3.24
CA THR A 52 7.64 -0.10 3.04
C THR A 52 9.15 0.07 3.10
N TYR A 53 9.67 1.05 2.35
CA TYR A 53 11.10 1.29 2.21
C TYR A 53 11.66 2.30 3.23
N GLY A 54 10.78 3.11 3.82
CA GLY A 54 11.13 4.25 4.66
C GLY A 54 11.40 5.54 3.87
N ALA A 55 11.07 6.67 4.48
CA ALA A 55 11.29 7.98 3.86
C ALA A 55 12.78 8.20 3.58
N GLY A 56 13.13 8.64 2.36
CA GLY A 56 14.51 8.88 1.95
C GLY A 56 15.43 7.66 2.01
N GLY A 57 14.89 6.43 2.06
CA GLY A 57 15.69 5.20 2.15
C GLY A 57 16.23 4.91 3.56
N SER A 58 15.75 5.59 4.59
CA SER A 58 16.27 5.50 5.97
C SER A 58 16.18 4.10 6.60
N ASN A 59 15.35 3.20 6.06
CA ASN A 59 15.15 1.84 6.54
C ASN A 59 15.46 0.77 5.47
N LYS A 60 16.29 1.07 4.48
CA LYS A 60 16.60 0.19 3.35
C LYS A 60 17.04 -1.21 3.79
N GLU A 61 17.99 -1.29 4.72
CA GLU A 61 18.54 -2.57 5.20
C GLU A 61 17.51 -3.38 5.95
N HIS A 62 16.75 -2.76 6.88
CA HIS A 62 15.69 -3.43 7.61
C HIS A 62 14.55 -3.87 6.68
N SER A 63 14.19 -3.05 5.69
CA SER A 63 13.19 -3.43 4.68
C SER A 63 13.62 -4.68 3.92
N LEU A 64 14.87 -4.72 3.45
CA LEU A 64 15.42 -5.87 2.74
C LEU A 64 15.45 -7.12 3.60
N GLU A 65 15.78 -7.02 4.89
CA GLU A 65 15.78 -8.14 5.82
C GLU A 65 14.36 -8.73 5.99
N ILE A 66 13.34 -7.89 6.17
CA ILE A 66 11.94 -8.34 6.23
C ILE A 66 11.54 -9.02 4.91
N VAL A 67 11.91 -8.43 3.77
CA VAL A 67 11.63 -9.03 2.45
C VAL A 67 12.28 -10.41 2.32
N LYS A 68 13.54 -10.59 2.76
CA LYS A 68 14.23 -11.89 2.78
C LYS A 68 13.46 -12.93 3.59
N GLN A 69 13.03 -12.57 4.78
CA GLN A 69 12.32 -13.49 5.68
C GLN A 69 10.93 -13.85 5.16
N LEU A 70 10.19 -12.89 4.58
CA LEU A 70 8.91 -13.17 3.94
C LEU A 70 9.06 -14.08 2.72
N SER A 71 10.07 -13.82 1.89
CA SER A 71 10.38 -14.67 0.73
C SER A 71 10.74 -16.10 1.16
N ALA A 72 11.57 -16.26 2.21
CA ALA A 72 11.91 -17.59 2.77
C ALA A 72 10.67 -18.35 3.26
N LYS A 73 9.66 -17.65 3.77
CA LYS A 73 8.35 -18.20 4.16
C LYS A 73 7.37 -18.34 2.97
N LYS A 74 7.82 -18.10 1.74
CA LYS A 74 7.06 -18.21 0.49
C LYS A 74 5.89 -17.22 0.36
N PHE A 75 5.90 -16.11 1.10
CA PHE A 75 4.96 -15.04 0.86
C PHE A 75 5.24 -14.35 -0.48
N ASN A 76 4.20 -14.04 -1.23
CA ASN A 76 4.31 -13.16 -2.39
C ASN A 76 4.54 -11.74 -1.89
N THR A 77 5.74 -11.23 -2.06
CA THR A 77 6.19 -9.97 -1.45
C THR A 77 6.39 -8.90 -2.50
N MET A 78 5.99 -7.67 -2.17
CA MET A 78 6.19 -6.47 -2.99
C MET A 78 6.90 -5.39 -2.17
N PRO A 79 8.24 -5.32 -2.22
CA PRO A 79 8.95 -4.22 -1.59
C PRO A 79 8.58 -2.89 -2.26
N HIS A 80 8.43 -1.84 -1.45
CA HIS A 80 8.42 -0.48 -1.96
C HIS A 80 9.84 -0.10 -2.37
N PHE A 81 9.93 0.75 -3.37
CA PHE A 81 11.19 1.33 -3.78
C PHE A 81 11.01 2.79 -4.18
N THR A 82 11.87 3.66 -3.65
CA THR A 82 11.81 5.10 -3.92
C THR A 82 13.03 5.55 -4.71
N CYS A 83 12.83 6.45 -5.68
CA CYS A 83 13.94 7.02 -6.45
C CYS A 83 14.62 8.21 -5.77
N VAL A 84 14.00 8.78 -4.74
CA VAL A 84 14.59 9.89 -3.98
C VAL A 84 15.89 9.44 -3.33
N CYS A 85 16.95 10.26 -3.43
CA CYS A 85 18.27 10.00 -2.85
C CYS A 85 18.92 8.67 -3.28
N SER A 86 18.60 8.17 -4.47
CA SER A 86 19.17 6.94 -5.01
C SER A 86 19.75 7.18 -6.42
N ASN A 87 20.98 6.72 -6.64
CA ASN A 87 21.57 6.65 -7.98
C ASN A 87 21.35 5.27 -8.61
N LYS A 88 21.62 5.14 -9.90
CA LYS A 88 21.45 3.88 -10.65
C LYS A 88 22.27 2.72 -10.08
N GLU A 89 23.46 2.98 -9.58
CA GLU A 89 24.29 1.93 -8.99
C GLU A 89 23.65 1.34 -7.72
N GLN A 90 23.16 2.19 -6.81
CA GLN A 90 22.45 1.77 -5.61
C GLN A 90 21.15 1.04 -5.93
N ILE A 91 20.45 1.52 -6.99
CA ILE A 91 19.24 0.86 -7.50
C ILE A 91 19.57 -0.55 -7.98
N ASN A 92 20.58 -0.70 -8.83
CA ASN A 92 20.97 -2.01 -9.38
C ASN A 92 21.39 -2.98 -8.27
N GLN A 93 22.18 -2.54 -7.30
CA GLN A 93 22.55 -3.36 -6.14
C GLN A 93 21.31 -3.89 -5.40
N TYR A 94 20.30 -3.04 -5.21
CA TYR A 94 19.06 -3.47 -4.55
C TYR A 94 18.25 -4.44 -5.42
N LEU A 95 18.14 -4.18 -6.73
CA LEU A 95 17.45 -5.05 -7.68
C LEU A 95 18.13 -6.44 -7.77
N ASP A 96 19.45 -6.51 -7.71
CA ASP A 96 20.20 -7.77 -7.67
C ASP A 96 19.86 -8.59 -6.41
N GLU A 97 19.71 -7.93 -5.25
CA GLU A 97 19.29 -8.62 -4.03
C GLU A 97 17.84 -9.15 -4.16
N LEU A 98 16.92 -8.36 -4.72
CA LEU A 98 15.55 -8.80 -4.96
C LEU A 98 15.48 -9.97 -5.95
N ASN A 99 16.29 -9.96 -7.00
CA ASN A 99 16.38 -11.07 -7.97
C ASN A 99 16.88 -12.35 -7.32
N LYS A 100 17.91 -12.30 -6.44
CA LYS A 100 18.40 -13.46 -5.67
C LYS A 100 17.30 -14.06 -4.78
N LEU A 101 16.38 -13.24 -4.30
CA LEU A 101 15.24 -13.65 -3.49
C LEU A 101 14.01 -14.10 -4.31
N SER A 102 14.12 -14.12 -5.64
CA SER A 102 13.02 -14.44 -6.55
C SER A 102 11.78 -13.55 -6.35
N ILE A 103 11.97 -12.30 -5.95
CA ILE A 103 10.89 -11.32 -5.89
C ILE A 103 10.42 -11.01 -7.31
N GLU A 104 9.11 -10.97 -7.52
CA GLU A 104 8.50 -10.73 -8.83
C GLU A 104 7.83 -9.36 -8.95
N ASN A 105 7.57 -8.69 -7.82
CA ASN A 105 6.76 -7.47 -7.75
C ASN A 105 7.49 -6.35 -7.01
N ILE A 106 7.30 -5.11 -7.46
CA ILE A 106 7.87 -3.92 -6.81
C ILE A 106 6.86 -2.77 -6.87
N LEU A 107 6.75 -1.97 -5.80
CA LEU A 107 6.00 -0.71 -5.81
C LEU A 107 6.97 0.46 -6.01
N ALA A 108 6.93 1.04 -7.21
CA ALA A 108 7.81 2.14 -7.60
C ALA A 108 7.21 3.50 -7.20
N LEU A 109 7.93 4.24 -6.37
CA LEU A 109 7.52 5.52 -5.81
C LEU A 109 8.57 6.61 -6.08
N LYS A 110 8.15 7.87 -6.06
CA LYS A 110 9.10 8.99 -5.99
C LYS A 110 9.81 8.98 -4.64
N GLY A 111 9.08 8.85 -3.55
CA GLY A 111 9.52 9.04 -2.18
C GLY A 111 9.46 10.51 -1.75
N ASP A 112 9.47 10.73 -0.44
CA ASP A 112 9.47 12.06 0.17
C ASP A 112 10.89 12.62 0.26
N GLU A 113 11.04 13.90 0.01
CA GLU A 113 12.34 14.58 0.16
C GLU A 113 12.74 14.57 1.65
N PRO A 114 13.96 14.11 2.00
CA PRO A 114 14.42 14.14 3.39
C PRO A 114 14.55 15.58 3.87
N GLN A 115 14.02 15.87 5.06
CA GLN A 115 14.05 17.22 5.64
C GLN A 115 15.48 17.70 5.96
N ASP A 116 16.41 16.78 6.22
CA ASP A 116 17.77 17.07 6.69
C ASP A 116 18.84 16.92 5.60
N CYS A 117 18.47 16.62 4.35
CA CYS A 117 19.44 16.42 3.27
C CYS A 117 19.51 17.62 2.36
N LEU A 118 20.56 18.43 2.49
CA LEU A 118 20.81 19.62 1.67
C LEU A 118 21.20 19.27 0.21
N VAL A 119 21.73 18.08 -0.04
CA VAL A 119 22.10 17.61 -1.40
C VAL A 119 21.82 16.12 -1.52
N CYS A 120 20.70 15.80 -2.15
CA CYS A 120 20.33 14.42 -2.46
C CYS A 120 20.74 14.11 -3.90
N HIS A 121 21.79 13.30 -4.06
CA HIS A 121 22.16 12.83 -5.41
C HIS A 121 21.13 11.80 -5.89
N ARG A 122 20.52 12.03 -7.06
CA ARG A 122 19.51 11.16 -7.65
C ARG A 122 19.61 11.16 -9.17
N ASP A 123 19.40 10.00 -9.77
CA ASP A 123 19.34 9.86 -11.22
C ASP A 123 17.92 9.96 -11.77
N PHE A 124 16.90 9.82 -10.91
CA PHE A 124 15.50 9.93 -11.28
C PHE A 124 14.80 10.96 -10.40
N ARG A 125 14.02 11.82 -11.04
CA ARG A 125 13.27 12.88 -10.38
C ARG A 125 11.83 12.44 -10.05
N TYR A 126 11.27 11.58 -10.89
CA TYR A 126 9.87 11.16 -10.81
C TYR A 126 9.72 9.64 -10.92
N ALA A 127 8.63 9.11 -10.35
CA ALA A 127 8.36 7.69 -10.36
C ALA A 127 8.21 7.09 -11.78
N ASN A 128 7.71 7.85 -12.77
CA ASN A 128 7.63 7.38 -14.15
C ASN A 128 9.00 7.11 -14.78
N GLU A 129 10.02 7.90 -14.44
CA GLU A 129 11.40 7.69 -14.90
C GLU A 129 11.97 6.41 -14.27
N LEU A 130 11.72 6.20 -12.97
CA LEU A 130 12.08 4.95 -12.30
C LEU A 130 11.35 3.76 -12.93
N VAL A 131 10.05 3.85 -13.21
CA VAL A 131 9.30 2.78 -13.87
C VAL A 131 9.90 2.45 -15.24
N THR A 132 10.22 3.46 -16.05
CA THR A 132 10.88 3.26 -17.36
C THR A 132 12.19 2.49 -17.19
N TYR A 133 13.02 2.89 -16.24
CA TYR A 133 14.29 2.23 -15.96
C TYR A 133 14.09 0.77 -15.50
N LEU A 134 13.21 0.54 -14.54
CA LEU A 134 12.92 -0.80 -14.04
C LEU A 134 12.41 -1.73 -15.15
N LYS A 135 11.59 -1.22 -16.08
CA LYS A 135 11.10 -2.00 -17.22
C LYS A 135 12.17 -2.35 -18.23
N SER A 136 13.20 -1.49 -18.42
CA SER A 136 14.33 -1.79 -19.32
C SER A 136 15.32 -2.80 -18.73
N GLU A 137 15.53 -2.76 -17.41
CA GLU A 137 16.58 -3.53 -16.74
C GLU A 137 16.09 -4.80 -16.07
N THR A 138 14.76 -4.97 -15.88
CA THR A 138 14.23 -6.07 -15.08
C THR A 138 12.96 -6.69 -15.66
N ASN A 139 12.59 -7.86 -15.12
CA ASN A 139 11.32 -8.54 -15.40
C ASN A 139 10.28 -8.37 -14.28
N PHE A 140 10.46 -7.43 -13.36
CA PHE A 140 9.49 -7.19 -12.29
C PHE A 140 8.13 -6.74 -12.85
N SER A 141 7.08 -7.17 -12.15
CA SER A 141 5.78 -6.54 -12.27
C SER A 141 5.78 -5.30 -11.38
N ILE A 142 5.40 -4.15 -11.94
CA ILE A 142 5.59 -2.85 -11.29
C ILE A 142 4.24 -2.26 -10.91
N ALA A 143 4.04 -2.02 -9.61
CA ALA A 143 2.95 -1.19 -9.11
C ALA A 143 3.38 0.28 -8.98
N VAL A 144 2.41 1.17 -9.03
CA VAL A 144 2.59 2.61 -8.78
C VAL A 144 1.48 3.14 -7.88
N ALA A 145 1.74 4.25 -7.18
CA ALA A 145 0.72 4.91 -6.37
C ALA A 145 -0.26 5.71 -7.24
N GLY A 146 -1.55 5.64 -6.86
CA GLY A 146 -2.63 6.49 -7.34
C GLY A 146 -3.26 7.27 -6.18
N TYR A 147 -3.91 8.40 -6.46
CA TYR A 147 -4.43 9.30 -5.43
C TYR A 147 -5.88 9.68 -5.76
N PRO A 148 -6.89 9.04 -5.14
CA PRO A 148 -8.30 9.28 -5.44
C PRO A 148 -8.75 10.74 -5.29
N GLU A 149 -8.11 11.49 -4.39
CA GLU A 149 -8.37 12.91 -4.16
C GLU A 149 -7.23 13.84 -4.65
N GLY A 150 -6.26 13.27 -5.40
CA GLY A 150 -5.08 13.96 -5.93
C GLY A 150 -3.90 13.92 -4.96
N HIS A 151 -2.68 13.93 -5.52
CA HIS A 151 -1.45 14.03 -4.76
C HIS A 151 -1.34 15.40 -4.08
N ILE A 152 -0.72 15.47 -2.90
CA ILE A 152 -0.59 16.71 -2.12
C ILE A 152 0.17 17.79 -2.91
N ASP A 153 1.19 17.40 -3.68
CA ASP A 153 2.00 18.31 -4.51
C ASP A 153 1.35 18.62 -5.88
N ALA A 154 0.26 17.95 -6.25
CA ALA A 154 -0.41 18.22 -7.51
C ALA A 154 -1.37 19.43 -7.38
N PRO A 155 -1.37 20.34 -8.36
CA PRO A 155 -2.25 21.52 -8.30
C PRO A 155 -3.73 21.13 -8.31
N ASP A 156 -4.09 20.05 -9.00
CA ASP A 156 -5.45 19.51 -9.08
C ASP A 156 -5.44 18.02 -9.43
N LEU A 157 -6.60 17.36 -9.29
CA LEU A 157 -6.79 15.95 -9.57
C LEU A 157 -6.55 15.63 -11.06
N LYS A 158 -6.90 16.53 -11.98
CA LYS A 158 -6.68 16.30 -13.41
C LYS A 158 -5.20 16.19 -13.74
N THR A 159 -4.39 17.09 -13.20
CA THR A 159 -2.93 17.08 -13.35
C THR A 159 -2.34 15.79 -12.73
N ASP A 160 -2.83 15.37 -11.56
CA ASP A 160 -2.37 14.14 -10.92
C ASP A 160 -2.69 12.89 -11.76
N ILE A 161 -3.87 12.83 -12.38
CA ILE A 161 -4.24 11.75 -13.32
C ILE A 161 -3.32 11.75 -14.55
N GLN A 162 -2.94 12.92 -15.09
CA GLN A 162 -1.97 12.97 -16.18
C GLN A 162 -0.58 12.46 -15.74
N ASN A 163 -0.14 12.78 -14.53
CA ASN A 163 1.09 12.23 -13.96
C ASN A 163 0.98 10.71 -13.75
N LEU A 164 -0.17 10.20 -13.32
CA LEU A 164 -0.41 8.76 -13.24
C LEU A 164 -0.33 8.12 -14.63
N LYS A 165 -0.92 8.73 -15.66
CA LYS A 165 -0.87 8.25 -17.03
C LYS A 165 0.57 8.12 -17.54
N LEU A 166 1.48 9.01 -17.16
CA LEU A 166 2.90 8.87 -17.48
C LEU A 166 3.51 7.61 -16.85
N LYS A 167 3.15 7.28 -15.60
CA LYS A 167 3.60 6.05 -14.92
C LYS A 167 3.05 4.80 -15.60
N ILE A 168 1.78 4.82 -16.03
CA ILE A 168 1.15 3.72 -16.76
C ILE A 168 1.81 3.51 -18.11
N ASN A 169 2.01 4.58 -18.87
CA ASN A 169 2.66 4.53 -20.18
C ASN A 169 4.14 4.06 -20.09
N ALA A 170 4.80 4.31 -18.96
CA ALA A 170 6.13 3.79 -18.68
C ALA A 170 6.14 2.26 -18.43
N GLY A 171 4.98 1.62 -18.23
CA GLY A 171 4.84 0.17 -18.17
C GLY A 171 4.46 -0.38 -16.80
N SER A 172 3.78 0.39 -15.93
CA SER A 172 3.27 -0.17 -14.67
C SER A 172 2.08 -1.11 -14.89
N ASP A 173 1.99 -2.13 -14.04
CA ASP A 173 1.05 -3.24 -14.15
C ASP A 173 -0.15 -3.12 -13.20
N ALA A 174 -0.06 -2.29 -12.15
CA ALA A 174 -1.12 -2.10 -11.15
C ALA A 174 -1.02 -0.71 -10.49
N ILE A 175 -2.16 -0.20 -10.03
CA ILE A 175 -2.28 1.07 -9.29
C ILE A 175 -2.73 0.75 -7.86
N PHE A 176 -1.90 1.02 -6.87
CA PHE A 176 -2.28 0.97 -5.45
C PHE A 176 -2.63 2.37 -4.99
N THR A 177 -3.86 2.57 -4.51
CA THR A 177 -4.26 3.92 -4.15
C THR A 177 -3.81 4.30 -2.74
N GLN A 178 -3.60 5.62 -2.55
CA GLN A 178 -3.58 6.19 -1.21
C GLN A 178 -4.93 5.89 -0.52
N MET A 179 -4.92 5.90 0.82
CA MET A 179 -6.14 5.78 1.60
C MET A 179 -7.15 6.86 1.22
N PHE A 180 -8.41 6.53 1.36
CA PHE A 180 -9.55 7.44 1.22
C PHE A 180 -10.67 6.96 2.16
N PHE A 181 -11.62 7.84 2.48
CA PHE A 181 -12.76 7.53 3.36
C PHE A 181 -14.11 7.79 2.71
N ASP A 182 -14.12 8.29 1.48
CA ASP A 182 -15.31 8.59 0.71
C ASP A 182 -15.33 7.75 -0.58
N ASN A 183 -16.16 6.71 -0.60
CA ASN A 183 -16.27 5.83 -1.76
C ASN A 183 -16.80 6.54 -3.02
N GLU A 184 -17.64 7.58 -2.88
CA GLU A 184 -18.12 8.33 -4.04
C GLU A 184 -16.96 9.05 -4.76
N LYS A 185 -16.00 9.59 -4.00
CA LYS A 185 -14.80 10.19 -4.58
C LYS A 185 -13.92 9.16 -5.26
N PHE A 186 -13.79 7.98 -4.66
CA PHE A 186 -13.05 6.88 -5.27
C PHE A 186 -13.71 6.41 -6.58
N PHE A 187 -15.03 6.27 -6.63
CA PHE A 187 -15.73 5.89 -7.86
C PHE A 187 -15.60 6.97 -8.95
N LYS A 188 -15.71 8.24 -8.58
CA LYS A 188 -15.42 9.35 -9.52
C LYS A 188 -14.00 9.31 -10.06
N TYR A 189 -13.03 8.95 -9.21
CA TYR A 189 -11.65 8.75 -9.65
C TYR A 189 -11.55 7.63 -10.69
N LEU A 190 -12.20 6.47 -10.47
CA LEU A 190 -12.24 5.39 -11.46
C LEU A 190 -12.85 5.82 -12.80
N GLU A 191 -13.95 6.59 -12.78
CA GLU A 191 -14.56 7.17 -13.99
C GLU A 191 -13.58 8.09 -14.75
N LEU A 192 -12.79 8.88 -14.02
CA LEU A 192 -11.79 9.76 -14.62
C LEU A 192 -10.64 8.96 -15.24
N LEU A 193 -10.21 7.87 -14.60
CA LEU A 193 -9.21 6.97 -15.18
C LEU A 193 -9.73 6.31 -16.47
N GLU A 194 -10.99 5.88 -16.50
CA GLU A 194 -11.61 5.30 -17.69
C GLU A 194 -11.68 6.31 -18.83
N LYS A 195 -12.07 7.56 -18.57
CA LYS A 195 -12.06 8.66 -19.57
C LYS A 195 -10.67 8.91 -20.16
N GLU A 196 -9.62 8.68 -19.39
CA GLU A 196 -8.23 8.78 -19.85
C GLU A 196 -7.69 7.48 -20.47
N ASN A 197 -8.57 6.47 -20.71
CA ASN A 197 -8.22 5.14 -21.21
C ASN A 197 -7.19 4.38 -20.35
N ILE A 198 -7.15 4.63 -19.06
CA ILE A 198 -6.34 3.87 -18.09
C ILE A 198 -7.14 2.64 -17.67
N LYS A 199 -6.70 1.45 -18.17
CA LYS A 199 -7.32 0.14 -17.89
C LYS A 199 -6.54 -0.69 -16.87
N THR A 200 -5.46 -0.15 -16.34
CA THR A 200 -4.62 -0.80 -15.35
C THR A 200 -5.44 -1.08 -14.09
N PRO A 201 -5.35 -2.29 -13.50
CA PRO A 201 -6.07 -2.63 -12.27
C PRO A 201 -5.80 -1.61 -11.16
N VAL A 202 -6.89 -1.16 -10.50
CA VAL A 202 -6.83 -0.25 -9.36
C VAL A 202 -7.15 -1.02 -8.10
N ILE A 203 -6.25 -0.96 -7.13
CA ILE A 203 -6.36 -1.60 -5.83
C ILE A 203 -6.64 -0.53 -4.79
N ALA A 204 -7.76 -0.66 -4.09
CA ALA A 204 -8.22 0.34 -3.12
C ALA A 204 -7.40 0.27 -1.82
N GLY A 205 -6.76 1.36 -1.45
CA GLY A 205 -6.03 1.52 -0.20
C GLY A 205 -6.98 1.79 0.97
N ILE A 206 -7.01 0.90 1.96
CA ILE A 206 -7.91 0.95 3.12
C ILE A 206 -7.11 1.18 4.39
N LEU A 207 -7.42 2.23 5.12
CA LEU A 207 -6.83 2.53 6.43
C LEU A 207 -7.89 2.39 7.54
N PRO A 208 -7.84 1.35 8.38
CA PRO A 208 -8.70 1.26 9.55
C PRO A 208 -8.36 2.36 10.57
N ILE A 209 -9.36 3.08 11.06
CA ILE A 209 -9.18 4.11 12.08
C ILE A 209 -9.15 3.43 13.45
N LEU A 210 -8.04 3.54 14.19
CA LEU A 210 -7.87 2.91 15.51
C LEU A 210 -7.73 3.93 16.65
N SER A 211 -7.43 5.18 16.33
CA SER A 211 -7.39 6.29 17.28
C SER A 211 -7.50 7.62 16.56
N TYR A 212 -7.94 8.63 17.29
CA TYR A 212 -8.02 10.01 16.80
C TYR A 212 -6.63 10.56 16.40
N GLN A 213 -5.61 10.28 17.23
CA GLN A 213 -4.23 10.71 16.97
C GLN A 213 -3.63 10.08 15.71
N GLN A 214 -3.92 8.78 15.47
CA GLN A 214 -3.51 8.10 14.25
C GLN A 214 -4.12 8.78 13.02
N LEU A 215 -5.43 9.01 13.06
CA LEU A 215 -6.15 9.64 11.97
C LEU A 215 -5.60 11.04 11.66
N ASP A 216 -5.45 11.89 12.67
CA ASP A 216 -4.92 13.25 12.51
C ASP A 216 -3.53 13.25 11.85
N LYS A 217 -2.64 12.35 12.31
CA LYS A 217 -1.32 12.17 11.68
C LYS A 217 -1.45 11.72 10.21
N MET A 218 -2.35 10.81 9.88
CA MET A 218 -2.50 10.32 8.51
C MET A 218 -3.10 11.40 7.59
N LEU A 219 -4.04 12.20 8.08
CA LEU A 219 -4.62 13.31 7.33
C LEU A 219 -3.59 14.41 7.04
N SER A 220 -2.59 14.60 7.89
CA SER A 220 -1.51 15.55 7.63
C SER A 220 -0.55 15.12 6.50
N LEU A 221 -0.53 13.83 6.16
CA LEU A 221 0.37 13.25 5.15
C LEU A 221 -0.28 13.08 3.77
N ALA A 222 -1.61 13.19 3.67
CA ALA A 222 -2.31 12.94 2.43
C ALA A 222 -3.49 13.92 2.25
N LYS A 223 -3.80 14.25 0.99
CA LYS A 223 -4.98 15.04 0.66
C LYS A 223 -6.21 14.13 0.68
N VAL A 224 -6.87 14.05 1.83
CA VAL A 224 -7.97 13.14 2.09
C VAL A 224 -9.10 13.85 2.80
N THR A 225 -10.34 13.59 2.38
CA THR A 225 -11.55 14.16 2.98
C THR A 225 -12.28 13.11 3.82
N LEU A 226 -12.69 13.50 5.02
CA LEU A 226 -13.55 12.67 5.85
C LEU A 226 -15.03 12.99 5.56
N PRO A 227 -15.89 11.97 5.38
CA PRO A 227 -17.33 12.17 5.35
C PRO A 227 -17.84 12.80 6.65
N LYS A 228 -18.81 13.73 6.55
CA LYS A 228 -19.34 14.44 7.73
C LYS A 228 -19.83 13.49 8.82
N LYS A 229 -20.57 12.43 8.46
CA LYS A 229 -21.05 11.41 9.39
C LYS A 229 -19.92 10.75 10.18
N LEU A 230 -18.77 10.52 9.53
CA LEU A 230 -17.60 9.95 10.19
C LEU A 230 -16.98 10.95 11.19
N ILE A 231 -16.84 12.22 10.79
CA ILE A 231 -16.35 13.29 11.69
C ILE A 231 -17.23 13.40 12.93
N ASP A 232 -18.55 13.51 12.75
CA ASP A 232 -19.52 13.64 13.85
C ASP A 232 -19.44 12.45 14.83
N ASN A 233 -19.26 11.24 14.33
CA ASN A 233 -19.09 10.05 15.16
C ASN A 233 -17.73 10.00 15.86
N LEU A 234 -16.65 10.38 15.20
CA LEU A 234 -15.32 10.43 15.80
C LEU A 234 -15.27 11.44 16.96
N GLU A 235 -15.87 12.62 16.77
CA GLU A 235 -15.97 13.63 17.83
C GLU A 235 -16.79 13.14 19.02
N LYS A 236 -17.88 12.41 18.78
CA LYS A 236 -18.72 11.84 19.84
C LYS A 236 -17.99 10.84 20.70
N PHE A 237 -17.07 10.06 20.14
CA PHE A 237 -16.36 8.99 20.81
C PHE A 237 -14.89 9.30 21.13
N LYS A 238 -14.44 10.54 20.90
CA LYS A 238 -13.02 10.92 21.00
C LYS A 238 -12.31 10.54 22.28
N ASP A 239 -13.01 10.50 23.40
CA ASP A 239 -12.49 10.19 24.73
C ASP A 239 -12.53 8.67 25.06
N ASN A 240 -13.13 7.85 24.21
CA ASN A 240 -13.23 6.40 24.39
C ASN A 240 -12.49 5.66 23.27
N LYS A 241 -11.32 5.12 23.58
CA LYS A 241 -10.46 4.42 22.62
C LYS A 241 -11.11 3.17 22.01
N ASP A 242 -11.92 2.45 22.79
CA ASP A 242 -12.52 1.20 22.32
C ASP A 242 -13.71 1.50 21.41
N ASP A 243 -14.48 2.54 21.69
CA ASP A 243 -15.55 3.00 20.81
C ASP A 243 -15.00 3.53 19.48
N ILE A 244 -13.86 4.26 19.47
CA ILE A 244 -13.17 4.70 18.24
C ILE A 244 -12.70 3.49 17.42
N LYS A 245 -12.07 2.49 18.04
CA LYS A 245 -11.65 1.27 17.33
C LYS A 245 -12.84 0.55 16.71
N LYS A 246 -13.92 0.38 17.47
CA LYS A 246 -15.14 -0.24 16.95
C LYS A 246 -15.72 0.55 15.78
N LEU A 247 -15.87 1.87 15.94
CA LEU A 247 -16.34 2.76 14.88
C LEU A 247 -15.49 2.64 13.62
N GLY A 248 -14.15 2.62 13.77
CA GLY A 248 -13.23 2.52 12.65
C GLY A 248 -13.30 1.17 11.94
N ILE A 249 -13.49 0.07 12.67
CA ILE A 249 -13.71 -1.28 12.09
C ILE A 249 -15.06 -1.33 11.35
N ASP A 250 -16.14 -0.86 11.98
CA ASP A 250 -17.47 -0.87 11.38
C ASP A 250 -17.50 -0.02 10.10
N PHE A 251 -16.89 1.17 10.14
CA PHE A 251 -16.78 2.06 8.99
C PHE A 251 -15.98 1.42 7.85
N ALA A 252 -14.80 0.87 8.14
CA ALA A 252 -13.96 0.23 7.11
C ALA A 252 -14.63 -1.03 6.56
N THR A 253 -15.41 -1.76 7.36
CA THR A 253 -16.21 -2.89 6.89
C THR A 253 -17.27 -2.44 5.87
N GLU A 254 -18.05 -1.39 6.20
CA GLU A 254 -19.05 -0.82 5.29
C GLU A 254 -18.40 -0.29 4.00
N GLN A 255 -17.26 0.42 4.13
CA GLN A 255 -16.47 0.90 3.00
C GLN A 255 -16.05 -0.25 2.07
N CYS A 256 -15.46 -1.29 2.62
CA CYS A 256 -15.00 -2.46 1.85
C CYS A 256 -16.17 -3.22 1.21
N ALA A 257 -17.29 -3.41 1.93
CA ALA A 257 -18.47 -4.06 1.37
C ALA A 257 -18.98 -3.35 0.11
N GLN A 258 -19.13 -2.03 0.16
CA GLN A 258 -19.54 -1.23 -0.98
C GLN A 258 -18.54 -1.33 -2.15
N LEU A 259 -17.24 -1.34 -1.88
CA LEU A 259 -16.20 -1.50 -2.91
C LEU A 259 -16.28 -2.87 -3.59
N ILE A 260 -16.49 -3.93 -2.81
CA ILE A 260 -16.65 -5.32 -3.31
C ILE A 260 -17.91 -5.43 -4.18
N GLU A 261 -19.05 -4.89 -3.71
CA GLU A 261 -20.31 -4.87 -4.46
C GLU A 261 -20.19 -4.14 -5.81
N ASN A 262 -19.32 -3.13 -5.88
CA ASN A 262 -19.01 -2.40 -7.12
C ASN A 262 -17.86 -3.02 -7.93
N GLY A 263 -17.45 -4.25 -7.60
CA GLY A 263 -16.53 -5.04 -8.43
C GLY A 263 -15.08 -4.61 -8.38
N ILE A 264 -14.62 -3.98 -7.26
CA ILE A 264 -13.19 -3.64 -7.13
C ILE A 264 -12.32 -4.90 -7.19
N LYS A 265 -11.20 -4.84 -7.90
CA LYS A 265 -10.32 -6.00 -8.08
C LYS A 265 -9.46 -6.32 -6.87
N GLY A 266 -9.18 -5.35 -6.01
CA GLY A 266 -8.36 -5.59 -4.83
C GLY A 266 -8.56 -4.56 -3.72
N LEU A 267 -8.40 -5.04 -2.48
CA LEU A 267 -8.32 -4.24 -1.27
C LEU A 267 -6.91 -4.35 -0.70
N HIS A 268 -6.29 -3.23 -0.42
CA HIS A 268 -4.95 -3.14 0.17
C HIS A 268 -5.02 -2.46 1.53
N PHE A 269 -4.80 -3.23 2.59
CA PHE A 269 -4.93 -2.71 3.96
C PHE A 269 -3.61 -2.16 4.48
N PHE A 270 -3.61 -0.88 4.89
CA PHE A 270 -2.56 -0.27 5.68
C PHE A 270 -2.66 -0.78 7.12
N THR A 271 -1.97 -1.88 7.42
CA THR A 271 -2.14 -2.60 8.70
C THR A 271 -1.57 -1.86 9.91
N LEU A 272 -0.62 -0.93 9.68
CA LEU A 272 0.20 -0.31 10.73
C LEU A 272 0.82 -1.35 11.67
N ASN A 273 1.20 -2.51 11.13
CA ASN A 273 1.76 -3.66 11.84
C ASN A 273 0.83 -4.24 12.92
N LYS A 274 -0.50 -4.13 12.74
CA LYS A 274 -1.51 -4.69 13.63
C LYS A 274 -2.57 -5.46 12.87
N ALA A 275 -2.73 -6.74 13.22
CA ALA A 275 -3.70 -7.63 12.59
C ALA A 275 -5.14 -7.37 13.07
N TYR A 276 -5.31 -6.92 14.31
CA TYR A 276 -6.61 -6.85 14.97
C TYR A 276 -7.72 -6.20 14.14
N SER A 277 -7.50 -5.01 13.60
CA SER A 277 -8.54 -4.29 12.84
C SER A 277 -8.85 -4.99 11.52
N VAL A 278 -7.81 -5.36 10.78
CA VAL A 278 -7.97 -5.99 9.47
C VAL A 278 -8.65 -7.36 9.59
N THR A 279 -8.26 -8.17 10.56
CA THR A 279 -8.89 -9.48 10.79
C THR A 279 -10.35 -9.36 11.18
N ASN A 280 -10.75 -8.34 11.96
CA ASN A 280 -12.16 -8.11 12.29
C ASN A 280 -12.96 -7.62 11.07
N ILE A 281 -12.40 -6.71 10.25
CA ILE A 281 -13.03 -6.26 9.00
C ILE A 281 -13.26 -7.47 8.08
N LEU A 282 -12.23 -8.31 7.86
CA LEU A 282 -12.34 -9.47 6.97
C LEU A 282 -13.35 -10.52 7.47
N LYS A 283 -13.40 -10.76 8.78
CA LYS A 283 -14.44 -11.62 9.39
C LYS A 283 -15.84 -11.06 9.15
N ASN A 284 -16.05 -9.76 9.33
CA ASN A 284 -17.34 -9.12 9.10
C ASN A 284 -17.76 -9.18 7.62
N LEU A 285 -16.80 -9.20 6.70
CA LEU A 285 -17.02 -9.35 5.26
C LEU A 285 -17.17 -10.82 4.82
N THR A 286 -17.20 -11.78 5.76
CA THR A 286 -17.31 -13.23 5.49
C THR A 286 -16.17 -13.81 4.63
N PHE A 287 -14.98 -13.19 4.65
CA PHE A 287 -13.78 -13.83 4.12
C PHE A 287 -13.44 -15.04 4.99
N GLU A 288 -13.31 -16.21 4.34
CA GLU A 288 -13.01 -17.46 5.03
C GLU A 288 -11.60 -17.43 5.62
N VAL A 289 -11.47 -17.91 6.84
CA VAL A 289 -10.19 -18.17 7.48
C VAL A 289 -9.68 -19.50 6.95
N CYS A 290 -8.53 -19.51 6.30
CA CYS A 290 -7.86 -20.75 5.94
C CYS A 290 -7.34 -21.40 7.22
N ASN A 291 -7.93 -22.53 7.61
CA ASN A 291 -7.34 -23.36 8.67
C ASN A 291 -6.09 -24.06 8.10
N GLU A 292 -4.94 -23.79 8.69
CA GLU A 292 -3.68 -24.53 8.42
C GLU A 292 -3.73 -25.96 9.03
N GLU A 293 -4.85 -26.64 8.91
CA GLU A 293 -4.93 -28.07 9.21
C GLU A 293 -5.25 -28.81 7.93
N GLN A 294 -4.24 -28.99 7.09
CA GLN A 294 -4.10 -30.12 6.16
C GLN A 294 -2.81 -29.96 5.33
N ASN A 295 -1.67 -30.37 5.87
CA ASN A 295 -0.61 -31.25 5.36
C ASN A 295 0.74 -30.98 6.05
#